data_1c5831713928e3c614820748a2d6e8e5
#
_entry.id   1c5831713928e3c614820748a2d6e8e5
#
_cell.length_a   1.000
_cell.length_b   1.000
_cell.length_c   1.000
_cell.angle_alpha   90.00
_cell.angle_beta   90.00
_cell.angle_gamma   90.00
#
_symmetry.space_group_name_H-M   'P 1'
#
loop_
_entity.id
_entity.type
_entity.pdbx_description
1 polymer ?
#
loop_
_entity_poly.entity_id
_entity_poly.type
_entity_poly.pdbx_seq_one_letter_code
_entity_poly.pdbx_strand_id
1 'polypeptide(L)'
;MCDISEQRMNREDYPQLYRAADALSIKYQKRHYILLALYLGLLIVGTCLSFGDATICTNSIALVVFILSAVVYIFSKLYNPLSLWYNGRAVAESVKSMTWKWMMMASPYNYQPYGCCSRQLIQDLRELLKENKPLFTHYQDEEESDRFYTISQKMKEVRHFSSSQKLVFYNKNRVDEQLRWYRRNAKYKHRYYLCYSSFIDRKSTRLHSSHKVQSRMPSSA
;
A
#
# COMPACT_ATOMS: atom_id res chain seq x y z
N MET A 1 -27.06 27.40 -8.19
CA MET A 1 -26.03 26.73 -9.04
C MET A 1 -24.98 26.22 -8.07
N CYS A 2 -25.00 24.89 -7.75
CA CYS A 2 -24.02 24.35 -6.78
C CYS A 2 -22.60 24.53 -7.35
N ASP A 3 -21.71 25.07 -6.58
CA ASP A 3 -20.33 25.31 -7.00
C ASP A 3 -19.63 23.96 -7.18
N ILE A 4 -19.34 23.59 -8.44
CA ILE A 4 -18.69 22.33 -8.81
C ILE A 4 -17.31 22.23 -8.17
N SER A 5 -16.72 23.38 -7.82
CA SER A 5 -15.43 23.47 -7.16
C SER A 5 -15.45 22.89 -5.73
N GLU A 6 -16.58 22.77 -5.08
CA GLU A 6 -16.72 22.19 -3.73
C GLU A 6 -17.05 20.69 -3.73
N GLN A 7 -17.52 20.17 -4.87
CA GLN A 7 -17.89 18.76 -4.98
C GLN A 7 -16.68 17.85 -4.96
N ARG A 8 -16.71 16.82 -4.07
CA ARG A 8 -15.67 15.81 -3.96
C ARG A 8 -16.20 14.42 -4.27
N MET A 9 -15.32 13.60 -4.84
CA MET A 9 -15.53 12.14 -4.94
C MET A 9 -15.17 11.49 -3.62
N ASN A 10 -16.16 10.92 -2.95
CA ASN A 10 -15.95 10.14 -1.73
C ASN A 10 -15.67 8.67 -2.08
N ARG A 11 -15.20 7.92 -1.10
CA ARG A 11 -14.93 6.49 -1.25
C ARG A 11 -16.19 5.69 -1.61
N GLU A 12 -17.35 6.14 -1.15
CA GLU A 12 -18.65 5.52 -1.39
C GLU A 12 -19.20 5.76 -2.80
N ASP A 13 -18.69 6.78 -3.49
CA ASP A 13 -19.08 7.12 -4.86
C ASP A 13 -18.48 6.18 -5.91
N TYR A 14 -17.46 5.40 -5.53
CA TYR A 14 -16.85 4.39 -6.41
C TYR A 14 -17.61 3.06 -6.35
N PRO A 15 -17.47 2.20 -7.38
CA PRO A 15 -18.00 0.83 -7.35
C PRO A 15 -17.60 0.07 -6.09
N GLN A 16 -18.45 -0.85 -5.61
CA GLN A 16 -18.15 -1.63 -4.41
C GLN A 16 -16.85 -2.44 -4.55
N LEU A 17 -16.52 -2.91 -5.76
CA LEU A 17 -15.25 -3.58 -6.07
C LEU A 17 -14.04 -2.74 -5.66
N TYR A 18 -14.06 -1.42 -5.90
CA TYR A 18 -12.99 -0.52 -5.42
C TYR A 18 -12.83 -0.58 -3.91
N ARG A 19 -13.96 -0.48 -3.20
CA ARG A 19 -13.97 -0.47 -1.72
C ARG A 19 -13.47 -1.79 -1.13
N ALA A 20 -13.87 -2.91 -1.73
CA ALA A 20 -13.42 -4.24 -1.35
C ALA A 20 -11.92 -4.41 -1.58
N ALA A 21 -11.41 -4.09 -2.77
CA ALA A 21 -10.00 -4.18 -3.12
C ALA A 21 -9.11 -3.29 -2.23
N ASP A 22 -9.54 -2.05 -1.96
CA ASP A 22 -8.83 -1.12 -1.09
C ASP A 22 -8.81 -1.61 0.37
N ALA A 23 -9.93 -2.14 0.88
CA ALA A 23 -9.99 -2.74 2.22
C ALA A 23 -9.08 -3.95 2.37
N LEU A 24 -9.06 -4.84 1.37
CA LEU A 24 -8.15 -5.99 1.33
C LEU A 24 -6.69 -5.54 1.31
N SER A 25 -6.35 -4.57 0.46
CA SER A 25 -5.02 -3.99 0.38
C SER A 25 -4.54 -3.47 1.75
N ILE A 26 -5.35 -2.69 2.46
CA ILE A 26 -5.04 -2.17 3.79
C ILE A 26 -4.89 -3.32 4.81
N LYS A 27 -5.75 -4.34 4.77
CA LYS A 27 -5.70 -5.51 5.66
C LYS A 27 -4.39 -6.27 5.50
N TYR A 28 -3.99 -6.58 4.26
CA TYR A 28 -2.76 -7.31 3.98
C TYR A 28 -1.51 -6.48 4.23
N GLN A 29 -1.56 -5.18 3.99
CA GLN A 29 -0.50 -4.24 4.38
C GLN A 29 -0.21 -4.30 5.88
N LYS A 30 -1.25 -4.19 6.71
CA LYS A 30 -1.12 -4.28 8.17
C LYS A 30 -0.53 -5.62 8.60
N ARG A 31 -1.03 -6.73 8.04
CA ARG A 31 -0.52 -8.08 8.34
C ARG A 31 0.95 -8.23 7.98
N HIS A 32 1.36 -7.73 6.82
CA HIS A 32 2.76 -7.75 6.40
C HIS A 32 3.66 -7.03 7.41
N TYR A 33 3.30 -5.81 7.81
CA TYR A 33 4.10 -5.05 8.78
C TYR A 33 4.10 -5.67 10.19
N ILE A 34 3.00 -6.26 10.62
CA ILE A 34 2.95 -6.96 11.92
C ILE A 34 3.87 -8.18 11.90
N LEU A 35 3.82 -9.03 10.87
CA LEU A 35 4.69 -10.19 10.73
C LEU A 35 6.17 -9.80 10.64
N LEU A 36 6.47 -8.74 9.89
CA LEU A 36 7.83 -8.20 9.79
C LEU A 36 8.34 -7.67 11.14
N ALA A 37 7.53 -6.90 11.85
CA ALA A 37 7.88 -6.37 13.17
C ALA A 37 8.07 -7.49 14.19
N LEU A 38 7.20 -8.52 14.18
CA LEU A 38 7.32 -9.68 15.05
C LEU A 38 8.62 -10.46 14.77
N TYR A 39 8.91 -10.74 13.50
CA TYR A 39 10.14 -11.40 13.07
C TYR A 39 11.39 -10.64 13.54
N LEU A 40 11.47 -9.33 13.23
CA LEU A 40 12.62 -8.51 13.63
C LEU A 40 12.71 -8.35 15.15
N GLY A 41 11.60 -8.21 15.83
CA GLY A 41 11.56 -8.13 17.30
C GLY A 41 12.09 -9.39 17.96
N LEU A 42 11.70 -10.57 17.49
CA LEU A 42 12.21 -11.85 18.00
C LEU A 42 13.71 -11.99 17.72
N LEU A 43 14.20 -11.57 16.55
CA LEU A 43 15.65 -11.58 16.27
C LEU A 43 16.43 -10.68 17.24
N ILE A 44 15.93 -9.47 17.52
CA ILE A 44 16.58 -8.55 18.46
C ILE A 44 16.60 -9.15 19.87
N VAL A 45 15.48 -9.69 20.34
CA VAL A 45 15.37 -10.33 21.66
C VAL A 45 16.32 -11.53 21.76
N GLY A 46 16.34 -12.43 20.78
CA GLY A 46 17.24 -13.57 20.75
C GLY A 46 18.72 -13.16 20.79
N THR A 47 19.07 -12.11 20.03
CA THR A 47 20.42 -11.55 20.02
C THR A 47 20.79 -10.95 21.38
N CYS A 48 19.91 -10.16 21.99
CA CYS A 48 20.16 -9.58 23.33
C CYS A 48 20.36 -10.66 24.39
N LEU A 49 19.58 -11.73 24.36
CA LEU A 49 19.72 -12.87 25.26
C LEU A 49 21.06 -13.60 25.09
N SER A 50 21.55 -13.68 23.85
CA SER A 50 22.82 -14.34 23.54
C SER A 50 24.05 -13.54 23.98
N PHE A 51 23.93 -12.22 24.17
CA PHE A 51 25.02 -11.35 24.66
C PHE A 51 25.01 -11.17 26.19
N GLY A 52 24.01 -11.69 26.90
CA GLY A 52 23.96 -11.68 28.38
C GLY A 52 24.83 -12.74 29.03
N ASP A 53 24.69 -12.91 30.36
CA ASP A 53 25.39 -13.96 31.09
C ASP A 53 25.11 -15.33 30.49
N ALA A 54 26.18 -15.99 29.99
CA ALA A 54 26.11 -17.23 29.24
C ALA A 54 25.82 -18.43 30.16
N THR A 55 24.63 -18.46 30.73
CA THR A 55 24.14 -19.67 31.41
C THR A 55 23.47 -20.62 30.39
N ILE A 56 23.50 -21.91 30.69
CA ILE A 56 22.82 -22.92 29.85
C ILE A 56 21.33 -22.53 29.63
N CYS A 57 20.70 -21.99 30.65
CA CYS A 57 19.28 -21.58 30.60
C CYS A 57 19.04 -20.42 29.64
N THR A 58 19.86 -19.36 29.67
CA THR A 58 19.73 -18.21 28.77
C THR A 58 20.01 -18.58 27.32
N ASN A 59 20.99 -19.43 27.04
CA ASN A 59 21.29 -19.92 25.70
C ASN A 59 20.16 -20.79 25.15
N SER A 60 19.55 -21.65 25.96
CA SER A 60 18.41 -22.46 25.54
C SER A 60 17.20 -21.61 25.20
N ILE A 61 16.91 -20.58 25.99
CA ILE A 61 15.82 -19.63 25.69
C ILE A 61 16.12 -18.85 24.41
N ALA A 62 17.34 -18.37 24.20
CA ALA A 62 17.74 -17.68 22.98
C ALA A 62 17.54 -18.57 21.73
N LEU A 63 17.91 -19.86 21.81
CA LEU A 63 17.71 -20.83 20.74
C LEU A 63 16.21 -20.97 20.40
N VAL A 64 15.36 -21.12 21.40
CA VAL A 64 13.89 -21.21 21.19
C VAL A 64 13.37 -19.94 20.51
N VAL A 65 13.81 -18.76 20.93
CA VAL A 65 13.41 -17.49 20.32
C VAL A 65 13.84 -17.39 18.85
N PHE A 66 15.05 -17.88 18.50
CA PHE A 66 15.51 -17.92 17.10
C PHE A 66 14.68 -18.91 16.27
N ILE A 67 14.38 -20.10 16.81
CA ILE A 67 13.50 -21.04 16.11
C ILE A 67 12.12 -20.41 15.86
N LEU A 68 11.55 -19.74 16.86
CA LEU A 68 10.27 -19.05 16.71
C LEU A 68 10.34 -17.94 15.64
N SER A 69 11.43 -17.18 15.59
CA SER A 69 11.62 -16.17 14.53
C SER A 69 11.67 -16.80 13.14
N ALA A 70 12.35 -17.94 12.98
CA ALA A 70 12.40 -18.69 11.74
C ALA A 70 11.00 -19.19 11.30
N VAL A 71 10.20 -19.69 12.24
CA VAL A 71 8.82 -20.12 11.98
C VAL A 71 7.97 -18.93 11.49
N VAL A 72 8.05 -17.78 12.16
CA VAL A 72 7.32 -16.56 11.73
C VAL A 72 7.76 -16.13 10.32
N TYR A 73 9.06 -16.20 10.02
CA TYR A 73 9.59 -15.87 8.68
C TYR A 73 9.03 -16.82 7.62
N ILE A 74 9.10 -18.14 7.84
CA ILE A 74 8.58 -19.16 6.93
C ILE A 74 7.08 -18.94 6.71
N PHE A 75 6.31 -18.75 7.78
CA PHE A 75 4.88 -18.47 7.70
C PHE A 75 4.60 -17.21 6.87
N SER A 76 5.37 -16.13 7.07
CA SER A 76 5.24 -14.90 6.30
C SER A 76 5.53 -15.12 4.80
N LYS A 77 6.45 -16.01 4.46
CA LYS A 77 6.77 -16.37 3.07
C LYS A 77 5.67 -17.22 2.42
N LEU A 78 5.15 -18.21 3.12
CA LEU A 78 4.09 -19.09 2.62
C LEU A 78 2.77 -18.33 2.45
N TYR A 79 2.39 -17.53 3.45
CA TYR A 79 1.17 -16.71 3.41
C TYR A 79 1.24 -15.55 2.41
N ASN A 80 2.44 -15.07 2.12
CA ASN A 80 2.79 -14.00 1.18
C ASN A 80 1.87 -12.76 1.22
N PRO A 81 1.68 -12.12 2.38
CA PRO A 81 0.78 -10.98 2.53
C PRO A 81 1.24 -9.76 1.71
N LEU A 82 2.52 -9.69 1.37
CA LEU A 82 3.09 -8.64 0.54
C LEU A 82 2.51 -8.67 -0.88
N SER A 83 2.48 -9.85 -1.52
CA SER A 83 1.89 -10.01 -2.85
C SER A 83 0.39 -9.70 -2.84
N LEU A 84 -0.33 -10.20 -1.84
CA LEU A 84 -1.76 -9.92 -1.68
C LEU A 84 -2.05 -8.43 -1.48
N TRP A 85 -1.18 -7.72 -0.74
CA TRP A 85 -1.27 -6.26 -0.61
C TRP A 85 -1.10 -5.55 -1.95
N TYR A 86 -0.03 -5.87 -2.70
CA TYR A 86 0.22 -5.24 -3.99
C TYR A 86 -0.88 -5.54 -5.02
N ASN A 87 -1.34 -6.78 -5.09
CA ASN A 87 -2.42 -7.16 -5.99
C ASN A 87 -3.73 -6.45 -5.64
N GLY A 88 -4.11 -6.41 -4.36
CA GLY A 88 -5.27 -5.65 -3.89
C GLY A 88 -5.17 -4.15 -4.23
N ARG A 89 -3.97 -3.57 -4.09
CA ARG A 89 -3.73 -2.18 -4.47
C ARG A 89 -3.83 -1.96 -5.97
N ALA A 90 -3.28 -2.86 -6.78
CA ALA A 90 -3.35 -2.80 -8.23
C ALA A 90 -4.81 -2.84 -8.72
N VAL A 91 -5.61 -3.78 -8.19
CA VAL A 91 -7.04 -3.88 -8.52
C VAL A 91 -7.78 -2.58 -8.14
N ALA A 92 -7.57 -2.07 -6.93
CA ALA A 92 -8.21 -0.82 -6.48
C ALA A 92 -7.87 0.36 -7.41
N GLU A 93 -6.61 0.54 -7.79
CA GLU A 93 -6.20 1.62 -8.70
C GLU A 93 -6.72 1.40 -10.13
N SER A 94 -6.82 0.15 -10.60
CA SER A 94 -7.42 -0.18 -11.90
C SER A 94 -8.90 0.20 -11.94
N VAL A 95 -9.69 -0.21 -10.94
CA VAL A 95 -11.10 0.17 -10.81
C VAL A 95 -11.26 1.68 -10.75
N LYS A 96 -10.44 2.35 -9.94
CA LYS A 96 -10.43 3.82 -9.83
C LYS A 96 -10.15 4.48 -11.18
N SER A 97 -9.18 3.96 -11.93
CA SER A 97 -8.81 4.46 -13.25
C SER A 97 -9.92 4.26 -14.28
N MET A 98 -10.52 3.07 -14.35
CA MET A 98 -11.66 2.77 -15.23
C MET A 98 -12.85 3.69 -14.91
N THR A 99 -13.16 3.89 -13.63
CA THR A 99 -14.22 4.80 -13.17
C THR A 99 -13.98 6.24 -13.66
N TRP A 100 -12.76 6.75 -13.51
CA TRP A 100 -12.41 8.08 -13.99
C TRP A 100 -12.49 8.19 -15.51
N LYS A 101 -11.99 7.20 -16.26
CA LYS A 101 -12.09 7.17 -17.73
C LYS A 101 -13.57 7.21 -18.16
N TRP A 102 -14.42 6.44 -17.50
CA TRP A 102 -15.85 6.41 -17.80
C TRP A 102 -16.53 7.74 -17.52
N MET A 103 -16.27 8.38 -16.37
CA MET A 103 -16.83 9.70 -16.03
C MET A 103 -16.38 10.79 -17.00
N MET A 104 -15.10 10.77 -17.39
CA MET A 104 -14.52 11.77 -18.29
C MET A 104 -14.84 11.50 -19.77
N MET A 105 -15.52 10.43 -20.10
CA MET A 105 -15.78 10.01 -21.49
C MET A 105 -14.48 9.81 -22.30
N ALA A 106 -13.44 9.26 -21.63
CA ALA A 106 -12.17 8.92 -22.26
C ALA A 106 -12.21 7.48 -22.83
N SER A 107 -11.36 7.19 -23.79
CA SER A 107 -11.24 5.84 -24.38
C SER A 107 -10.99 4.79 -23.27
N PRO A 108 -11.68 3.63 -23.31
CA PRO A 108 -12.61 3.11 -24.35
C PRO A 108 -14.08 3.54 -24.15
N TYR A 109 -14.42 4.41 -23.19
CA TYR A 109 -15.80 4.74 -22.81
C TYR A 109 -16.34 6.03 -23.48
N ASN A 110 -15.76 6.43 -24.60
CA ASN A 110 -16.11 7.64 -25.33
C ASN A 110 -17.25 7.45 -26.37
N TYR A 111 -17.76 6.22 -26.49
CA TYR A 111 -18.79 5.89 -27.48
C TYR A 111 -20.19 6.35 -27.01
N GLN A 112 -21.02 6.70 -27.99
CA GLN A 112 -22.48 6.83 -27.86
C GLN A 112 -23.12 5.55 -28.37
N PRO A 113 -24.18 5.02 -27.76
CA PRO A 113 -25.00 5.57 -26.65
C PRO A 113 -24.49 5.19 -25.24
N TYR A 114 -24.96 5.95 -24.24
CA TYR A 114 -24.64 5.80 -22.81
C TYR A 114 -24.73 4.36 -22.29
N GLY A 115 -25.79 3.63 -22.69
CA GLY A 115 -26.00 2.25 -22.24
C GLY A 115 -24.90 1.28 -22.66
N CYS A 116 -24.25 1.50 -23.82
CA CYS A 116 -23.13 0.68 -24.27
C CYS A 116 -21.88 0.90 -23.43
N CYS A 117 -21.56 2.16 -23.15
CA CYS A 117 -20.41 2.51 -22.31
C CYS A 117 -20.55 2.01 -20.87
N SER A 118 -21.77 2.03 -20.34
CA SER A 118 -22.04 1.54 -18.99
C SER A 118 -21.92 0.01 -18.91
N ARG A 119 -22.43 -0.71 -19.90
CA ARG A 119 -22.24 -2.17 -20.02
C ARG A 119 -20.79 -2.54 -20.20
N GLN A 120 -20.05 -1.79 -21.00
CA GLN A 120 -18.61 -1.99 -21.19
C GLN A 120 -17.86 -1.84 -19.85
N LEU A 121 -18.12 -0.78 -19.09
CA LEU A 121 -17.49 -0.60 -17.78
C LEU A 121 -17.78 -1.78 -16.84
N ILE A 122 -19.05 -2.21 -16.76
CA ILE A 122 -19.44 -3.34 -15.91
C ILE A 122 -18.73 -4.62 -16.35
N GLN A 123 -18.61 -4.84 -17.65
CA GLN A 123 -17.91 -6.01 -18.20
C GLN A 123 -16.41 -5.97 -17.86
N ASP A 124 -15.76 -4.83 -18.03
CA ASP A 124 -14.34 -4.65 -17.72
C ASP A 124 -14.09 -4.86 -16.20
N LEU A 125 -15.00 -4.40 -15.34
CA LEU A 125 -14.90 -4.62 -13.89
C LEU A 125 -15.09 -6.11 -13.52
N ARG A 126 -16.00 -6.82 -14.20
CA ARG A 126 -16.19 -8.28 -14.01
C ARG A 126 -14.97 -9.07 -14.46
N GLU A 127 -14.37 -8.70 -15.60
CA GLU A 127 -13.17 -9.34 -16.12
C GLU A 127 -11.99 -9.14 -15.15
N LEU A 128 -11.80 -7.90 -14.67
CA LEU A 128 -10.78 -7.58 -13.67
C LEU A 128 -10.95 -8.40 -12.38
N LEU A 129 -12.17 -8.58 -11.89
CA LEU A 129 -12.45 -9.42 -10.73
C LEU A 129 -12.14 -10.88 -11.01
N LYS A 130 -12.55 -11.39 -12.18
CA LYS A 130 -12.32 -12.78 -12.60
C LYS A 130 -10.82 -13.12 -12.67
N GLU A 131 -10.01 -12.22 -13.23
CA GLU A 131 -8.55 -12.36 -13.27
C GLU A 131 -7.91 -12.38 -11.88
N ASN A 132 -8.52 -11.71 -10.90
CA ASN A 132 -8.02 -11.60 -9.54
C ASN A 132 -8.85 -12.40 -8.52
N LYS A 133 -9.60 -13.39 -8.97
CA LYS A 133 -10.49 -14.22 -8.14
C LYS A 133 -9.86 -14.76 -6.86
N PRO A 134 -8.58 -15.24 -6.83
CA PRO A 134 -7.95 -15.73 -5.60
C PRO A 134 -7.83 -14.68 -4.50
N LEU A 135 -7.84 -13.39 -4.84
CA LEU A 135 -7.79 -12.29 -3.87
C LEU A 135 -9.14 -12.07 -3.16
N PHE A 136 -10.24 -12.42 -3.84
CA PHE A 136 -11.62 -12.11 -3.42
C PHE A 136 -12.41 -13.33 -2.95
N THR A 137 -11.75 -14.40 -2.52
CA THR A 137 -12.41 -15.65 -2.06
C THR A 137 -13.47 -15.43 -0.99
N HIS A 138 -13.34 -14.39 -0.16
CA HIS A 138 -14.32 -14.04 0.88
C HIS A 138 -15.52 -13.24 0.36
N TYR A 139 -15.52 -12.84 -0.91
CA TYR A 139 -16.57 -12.05 -1.55
C TYR A 139 -17.30 -12.83 -2.65
N GLN A 140 -17.14 -14.16 -2.68
CA GLN A 140 -17.73 -15.01 -3.74
C GLN A 140 -19.26 -14.91 -3.78
N ASP A 141 -19.91 -14.79 -2.62
CA ASP A 141 -21.37 -14.64 -2.52
C ASP A 141 -21.85 -13.24 -2.99
N GLU A 142 -20.97 -12.24 -2.97
CA GLU A 142 -21.25 -10.89 -3.45
C GLU A 142 -20.94 -10.71 -4.94
N GLU A 143 -20.14 -11.62 -5.54
CA GLU A 143 -19.74 -11.61 -6.95
C GLU A 143 -20.96 -11.73 -7.90
N GLU A 144 -22.01 -12.46 -7.47
CA GLU A 144 -23.28 -12.60 -8.19
C GLU A 144 -24.18 -11.35 -8.07
N SER A 145 -23.91 -10.46 -7.10
CA SER A 145 -24.71 -9.27 -6.89
C SER A 145 -24.31 -8.16 -7.87
N ASP A 146 -25.23 -7.71 -8.70
CA ASP A 146 -25.08 -6.52 -9.57
C ASP A 146 -24.64 -5.26 -8.81
N ARG A 147 -24.80 -5.26 -7.48
CA ARG A 147 -24.35 -4.16 -6.59
C ARG A 147 -22.84 -3.97 -6.60
N PHE A 148 -22.08 -5.04 -6.82
CA PHE A 148 -20.59 -5.01 -6.81
C PHE A 148 -20.02 -4.11 -7.92
N TYR A 149 -20.74 -4.03 -9.04
CA TYR A 149 -20.37 -3.26 -10.24
C TYR A 149 -21.20 -1.99 -10.43
N THR A 150 -21.98 -1.59 -9.42
CA THR A 150 -22.95 -0.49 -9.56
C THR A 150 -22.26 0.83 -9.88
N ILE A 151 -22.78 1.50 -10.92
CA ILE A 151 -22.43 2.87 -11.25
C ILE A 151 -23.22 3.80 -10.34
N SER A 152 -22.54 4.55 -9.48
CA SER A 152 -23.18 5.44 -8.52
C SER A 152 -23.87 6.63 -9.21
N GLN A 153 -24.83 7.25 -8.52
CA GLN A 153 -25.50 8.45 -9.00
C GLN A 153 -24.49 9.59 -9.23
N LYS A 154 -23.51 9.73 -8.34
CA LYS A 154 -22.46 10.75 -8.49
C LYS A 154 -21.62 10.54 -9.76
N MET A 155 -21.27 9.30 -10.09
CA MET A 155 -20.57 9.00 -11.34
C MET A 155 -21.39 9.44 -12.56
N LYS A 156 -22.72 9.20 -12.56
CA LYS A 156 -23.64 9.61 -13.64
C LYS A 156 -23.68 11.13 -13.77
N GLU A 157 -23.82 11.84 -12.66
CA GLU A 157 -23.83 13.30 -12.63
C GLU A 157 -22.55 13.89 -13.24
N VAL A 158 -21.38 13.40 -12.81
CA VAL A 158 -20.09 13.86 -13.33
C VAL A 158 -19.95 13.57 -14.82
N ARG A 159 -20.46 12.42 -15.30
CA ARG A 159 -20.45 12.11 -16.74
C ARG A 159 -21.27 13.10 -17.57
N HIS A 160 -22.31 13.69 -17.02
CA HIS A 160 -23.17 14.70 -17.68
C HIS A 160 -22.60 16.13 -17.60
N PHE A 161 -21.53 16.37 -16.88
CA PHE A 161 -20.89 17.69 -16.84
C PHE A 161 -20.41 18.13 -18.23
N SER A 162 -20.38 19.43 -18.46
CA SER A 162 -19.70 20.00 -19.65
C SER A 162 -18.20 19.71 -19.61
N SER A 163 -17.53 19.82 -20.75
CA SER A 163 -16.07 19.54 -20.83
C SER A 163 -15.25 20.41 -19.88
N SER A 164 -15.59 21.69 -19.75
CA SER A 164 -14.94 22.61 -18.81
C SER A 164 -15.16 22.21 -17.35
N GLN A 165 -16.38 21.82 -16.99
CA GLN A 165 -16.73 21.34 -15.66
C GLN A 165 -16.03 20.03 -15.30
N LYS A 166 -15.94 19.10 -16.25
CA LYS A 166 -15.19 17.85 -16.10
C LYS A 166 -13.70 18.12 -15.81
N LEU A 167 -13.11 19.05 -16.54
CA LEU A 167 -11.71 19.42 -16.35
C LEU A 167 -11.44 19.97 -14.94
N VAL A 168 -12.27 20.89 -14.47
CA VAL A 168 -12.19 21.47 -13.13
C VAL A 168 -12.36 20.36 -12.06
N PHE A 169 -13.38 19.52 -12.22
CA PHE A 169 -13.68 18.43 -11.30
C PHE A 169 -12.53 17.40 -11.25
N TYR A 170 -11.98 17.01 -12.40
CA TYR A 170 -10.85 16.09 -12.50
C TYR A 170 -9.59 16.63 -11.84
N ASN A 171 -9.23 17.89 -12.15
CA ASN A 171 -8.07 18.51 -11.56
C ASN A 171 -8.15 18.53 -10.04
N LYS A 172 -9.26 18.93 -9.49
CA LYS A 172 -9.45 19.04 -8.04
C LYS A 172 -9.50 17.68 -7.32
N ASN A 173 -10.22 16.71 -7.90
CA ASN A 173 -10.46 15.42 -7.25
C ASN A 173 -9.41 14.36 -7.57
N ARG A 174 -8.68 14.47 -8.68
CA ARG A 174 -7.67 13.49 -9.07
C ARG A 174 -6.26 14.06 -9.02
N VAL A 175 -6.02 15.19 -9.70
CA VAL A 175 -4.67 15.75 -9.81
C VAL A 175 -4.19 16.35 -8.48
N ASP A 176 -4.99 17.19 -7.84
CA ASP A 176 -4.64 17.81 -6.56
C ASP A 176 -4.55 16.79 -5.42
N GLU A 177 -5.38 15.75 -5.43
CA GLU A 177 -5.29 14.64 -4.47
C GLU A 177 -3.94 13.92 -4.60
N GLN A 178 -3.56 13.56 -5.83
CA GLN A 178 -2.28 12.91 -6.11
C GLN A 178 -1.10 13.81 -5.75
N LEU A 179 -1.16 15.09 -6.12
CA LEU A 179 -0.11 16.05 -5.81
C LEU A 179 0.11 16.21 -4.30
N ARG A 180 -0.99 16.30 -3.53
CA ARG A 180 -0.93 16.34 -2.05
C ARG A 180 -0.35 15.06 -1.46
N TRP A 181 -0.71 13.90 -2.03
CA TRP A 181 -0.18 12.61 -1.59
C TRP A 181 1.34 12.51 -1.85
N TYR A 182 1.78 12.85 -3.07
CA TYR A 182 3.22 12.85 -3.42
C TYR A 182 4.02 13.82 -2.55
N ARG A 183 3.52 15.04 -2.33
CA ARG A 183 4.18 16.03 -1.46
C ARG A 183 4.32 15.54 -0.02
N ARG A 184 3.30 14.90 0.54
CA ARG A 184 3.37 14.32 1.90
C ARG A 184 4.39 13.19 1.97
N ASN A 185 4.35 12.27 1.01
CA ASN A 185 5.27 11.14 0.97
C ASN A 185 6.72 11.57 0.73
N ALA A 186 6.97 12.55 -0.12
CA ALA A 186 8.30 13.11 -0.35
C ALA A 186 8.89 13.71 0.93
N LYS A 187 8.10 14.51 1.67
CA LYS A 187 8.52 15.07 2.98
C LYS A 187 8.82 13.97 4.00
N TYR A 188 7.97 12.94 4.07
CA TYR A 188 8.15 11.82 4.98
C TYR A 188 9.43 11.03 4.65
N LYS A 189 9.63 10.65 3.40
CA LYS A 189 10.84 9.94 2.96
C LYS A 189 12.11 10.77 3.14
N HIS A 190 12.05 12.07 2.90
CA HIS A 190 13.19 12.97 3.12
C HIS A 190 13.59 13.02 4.61
N ARG A 191 12.65 13.08 5.55
CA ARG A 191 12.94 13.01 6.99
C ARG A 191 13.58 11.67 7.38
N TYR A 192 13.06 10.55 6.84
CA TYR A 192 13.66 9.23 7.05
C TYR A 192 15.10 9.18 6.54
N TYR A 193 15.33 9.69 5.34
CA TYR A 193 16.67 9.75 4.76
C TYR A 193 17.63 10.55 5.65
N LEU A 194 17.23 11.72 6.13
CA LEU A 194 18.05 12.55 7.01
C LEU A 194 18.35 11.84 8.35
N CYS A 195 17.35 11.21 8.98
CA CYS A 195 17.59 10.43 10.18
C CYS A 195 18.55 9.28 9.95
N TYR A 196 18.38 8.54 8.86
CA TYR A 196 19.22 7.39 8.52
C TYR A 196 20.66 7.80 8.18
N SER A 197 20.85 8.85 7.38
CA SER A 197 22.18 9.36 7.05
C SER A 197 22.92 9.88 8.30
N SER A 198 22.23 10.64 9.17
CA SER A 198 22.80 11.10 10.44
C SER A 198 23.24 9.96 11.36
N PHE A 199 22.49 8.84 11.33
CA PHE A 199 22.85 7.66 12.10
C PHE A 199 24.09 6.94 11.56
N ILE A 200 24.20 6.85 10.22
CA ILE A 200 25.37 6.26 9.55
C ILE A 200 26.60 7.12 9.77
N ASP A 201 26.50 8.45 9.60
CA ASP A 201 27.63 9.37 9.78
C ASP A 201 28.18 9.32 11.21
N ARG A 202 27.33 9.24 12.23
CA ARG A 202 27.77 9.03 13.61
C ARG A 202 28.55 7.75 13.80
N LYS A 203 28.15 6.66 13.15
CA LYS A 203 28.82 5.37 13.26
C LYS A 203 30.17 5.38 12.52
N SER A 204 30.22 6.00 11.36
CA SER A 204 31.44 6.18 10.57
C SER A 204 32.49 7.02 11.30
N THR A 205 32.06 8.13 11.94
CA THR A 205 32.97 9.01 12.69
C THR A 205 33.55 8.33 13.92
N ARG A 206 32.77 7.47 14.62
CA ARG A 206 33.30 6.69 15.76
C ARG A 206 34.30 5.62 15.37
N LEU A 207 34.07 4.94 14.23
CA LEU A 207 35.02 3.95 13.71
C LEU A 207 36.32 4.59 13.26
N HIS A 208 36.30 5.77 12.67
CA HIS A 208 37.50 6.51 12.26
C HIS A 208 38.29 7.04 13.47
N SER A 209 37.64 7.43 14.56
CA SER A 209 38.30 7.88 15.78
C SER A 209 38.98 6.72 16.50
N SER A 210 38.38 5.54 16.54
CA SER A 210 39.00 4.36 17.18
C SER A 210 40.24 3.84 16.40
N HIS A 211 40.21 3.88 15.07
CA HIS A 211 41.38 3.56 14.25
C HIS A 211 42.56 4.56 14.42
N LYS A 212 42.25 5.85 14.61
CA LYS A 212 43.28 6.86 14.87
C LYS A 212 43.93 6.73 16.25
N VAL A 213 43.25 6.19 17.24
CA VAL A 213 43.80 5.94 18.57
C VAL A 213 44.74 4.73 18.55
N GLN A 214 44.41 3.70 17.80
CA GLN A 214 45.21 2.47 17.70
C GLN A 214 46.51 2.66 16.92
N SER A 215 46.57 3.64 16.00
CA SER A 215 47.79 3.96 15.23
C SER A 215 48.79 4.90 15.97
N ARG A 216 48.42 5.36 17.19
CA ARG A 216 49.29 6.23 18.02
C ARG A 216 49.96 5.55 19.23
N MET A 217 49.90 4.24 19.34
CA MET A 217 50.73 3.54 20.34
C MET A 217 52.17 3.49 19.86
N PRO A 218 53.11 4.13 20.58
CA PRO A 218 54.53 4.03 20.25
C PRO A 218 54.97 2.58 20.47
N SER A 219 55.66 2.00 19.48
CA SER A 219 56.42 0.76 19.69
C SER A 219 57.49 1.04 20.75
N SER A 220 57.28 0.55 21.96
CA SER A 220 58.32 0.50 22.96
C SER A 220 59.44 -0.43 22.49
N ALA A 221 60.63 0.14 22.27
CA ALA A 221 61.88 -0.56 22.10
C ALA A 221 62.28 -1.28 23.40
#